data_a1772a8c6f2025e65fa036a5d088ce0a
#
_entry.id   a1772a8c6f2025e65fa036a5d088ce0a
#
_cell.length_a   1.000
_cell.length_b   1.000
_cell.length_c   1.000
_cell.angle_alpha   90.00
_cell.angle_beta   90.00
_cell.angle_gamma   90.00
#
_symmetry.space_group_name_H-M   'P 1'
#
loop_
_entity.id
_entity.type
_entity.pdbx_description
1 polymer ?
#
loop_
_entity_poly.entity_id
_entity_poly.type
_entity_poly.pdbx_seq_one_letter_code
_entity_poly.pdbx_strand_id
1 'polypeptide(L)'
;MKLKRTCPICDCEDGNKLYGIDFAKSKSEFIPEHYDIVYCSNCGFIFSDTKWTQKDYDKYYSTTQKYLYMYSDKHGGVSEEEAKKYNKQIDRIEKYVNKDANILEIGCGKGGLLMNLKKRGFNNLCGLDVSSFHKNILIENNIDYISSSFFDIHKIDKKFDCIISSQVIEHIYDLKSLVNNIYNILNDNGIIYIDVPNSSEYSSHFIKPFHYFDIEHINHFDINSISNLFIKFEMLNNGWYSEQIIDDKRYPTLYSIFRKSINNKQINKDYSNIKNINEYINISKEKENYKIGTYFLWGFGAYLRRLLLDDRYFNGINIAGIIDRNKSLSGLKIKNYKNEELEIFTPEILENYKDANIIITSSLFSEQIRNDLLNNNFSGKIYEIDRAEQSRAVMFEYAYRKTA
;
A
#
# COMPACT_ATOMS: atom_id res chain seq x y z
N MET A 1 19.46 -18.46 4.33
CA MET A 1 20.16 -17.76 3.24
C MET A 1 20.70 -16.42 3.74
N LYS A 2 21.80 -15.92 3.19
CA LYS A 2 22.21 -14.53 3.45
C LYS A 2 21.21 -13.57 2.78
N LEU A 3 20.80 -12.56 3.51
CA LEU A 3 19.88 -11.53 3.07
C LEU A 3 20.60 -10.44 2.28
N LYS A 4 19.94 -9.86 1.28
CA LYS A 4 20.39 -8.66 0.56
C LYS A 4 20.13 -7.39 1.39
N ARG A 5 19.01 -7.41 2.14
CA ARG A 5 18.61 -6.40 3.12
C ARG A 5 18.67 -7.05 4.50
N THR A 6 19.55 -6.60 5.41
CA THR A 6 19.53 -7.06 6.80
C THR A 6 18.14 -6.85 7.41
N CYS A 7 17.77 -7.69 8.38
CA CYS A 7 16.48 -7.56 9.02
C CYS A 7 16.31 -6.14 9.61
N PRO A 8 15.29 -5.36 9.15
CA PRO A 8 15.14 -3.97 9.56
C PRO A 8 14.72 -3.79 11.04
N ILE A 9 14.46 -4.89 11.75
CA ILE A 9 14.16 -4.86 13.19
C ILE A 9 15.38 -5.24 14.03
N CYS A 10 16.08 -6.35 13.71
CA CYS A 10 17.10 -6.92 14.60
C CYS A 10 18.49 -7.05 14.00
N ASP A 11 18.75 -6.52 12.80
CA ASP A 11 20.02 -6.57 12.04
C ASP A 11 20.53 -7.96 11.70
N CYS A 12 19.74 -9.00 11.89
CA CYS A 12 20.11 -10.34 11.47
C CYS A 12 20.33 -10.37 9.94
N GLU A 13 21.45 -10.94 9.52
CA GLU A 13 21.81 -11.07 8.11
C GLU A 13 21.30 -12.36 7.48
N ASP A 14 20.67 -13.23 8.26
CA ASP A 14 20.18 -14.53 7.81
C ASP A 14 18.63 -14.57 7.84
N GLY A 15 18.08 -15.15 6.78
CA GLY A 15 16.65 -15.32 6.63
C GLY A 15 16.30 -16.56 5.80
N ASN A 16 15.00 -16.80 5.69
CA ASN A 16 14.47 -17.90 4.88
C ASN A 16 13.43 -17.35 3.89
N LYS A 17 13.55 -17.77 2.65
CA LYS A 17 12.64 -17.38 1.58
C LYS A 17 11.29 -18.06 1.73
N LEU A 18 10.23 -17.30 1.62
CA LEU A 18 8.85 -17.77 1.52
C LEU A 18 8.36 -17.78 0.07
N TYR A 19 8.63 -16.69 -0.67
CA TYR A 19 8.20 -16.56 -2.05
C TYR A 19 9.06 -15.54 -2.81
N GLY A 20 9.17 -15.69 -4.13
CA GLY A 20 9.82 -14.71 -5.02
C GLY A 20 8.79 -13.99 -5.87
N ILE A 21 8.93 -12.70 -6.05
CA ILE A 21 8.04 -11.86 -6.85
C ILE A 21 8.83 -11.14 -7.92
N ASP A 22 8.42 -11.31 -9.16
CA ASP A 22 8.95 -10.62 -10.32
C ASP A 22 7.97 -9.54 -10.79
N PHE A 23 8.51 -8.45 -11.35
CA PHE A 23 7.72 -7.33 -11.88
C PHE A 23 8.06 -7.09 -13.35
N ALA A 24 7.05 -7.20 -14.21
CA ALA A 24 7.18 -6.83 -15.63
C ALA A 24 7.43 -5.33 -15.75
N LYS A 25 8.45 -4.94 -16.50
CA LYS A 25 8.81 -3.55 -16.73
C LYS A 25 9.41 -3.34 -18.13
N SER A 26 9.40 -2.10 -18.60
CA SER A 26 10.22 -1.68 -19.73
C SER A 26 11.64 -1.34 -19.28
N LYS A 27 12.56 -1.22 -20.24
CA LYS A 27 13.96 -0.86 -19.94
C LYS A 27 14.10 0.56 -19.37
N SER A 28 13.16 1.44 -19.65
CA SER A 28 13.21 2.85 -19.24
C SER A 28 12.60 3.09 -17.83
N GLU A 29 11.89 2.11 -17.28
CA GLU A 29 11.21 2.29 -16.00
C GLU A 29 12.12 2.01 -14.80
N PHE A 30 12.04 2.88 -13.80
CA PHE A 30 12.75 2.73 -12.53
C PHE A 30 11.83 2.06 -11.49
N ILE A 31 11.75 0.73 -11.57
CA ILE A 31 11.07 -0.14 -10.59
C ILE A 31 11.93 -1.38 -10.33
N PRO A 32 11.77 -2.07 -9.19
CA PRO A 32 12.48 -3.33 -8.94
C PRO A 32 12.03 -4.39 -9.95
N GLU A 33 12.96 -5.25 -10.36
CA GLU A 33 12.63 -6.40 -11.21
C GLU A 33 12.16 -7.60 -10.38
N HIS A 34 12.72 -7.72 -9.20
CA HIS A 34 12.51 -8.88 -8.32
C HIS A 34 12.78 -8.53 -6.87
N TYR A 35 12.04 -9.16 -5.97
CA TYR A 35 12.42 -9.32 -4.57
C TYR A 35 11.91 -10.67 -4.01
N ASP A 36 12.52 -11.12 -2.93
CA ASP A 36 12.07 -12.28 -2.19
C ASP A 36 11.29 -11.85 -0.95
N ILE A 37 10.10 -12.40 -0.72
CA ILE A 37 9.44 -12.34 0.59
C ILE A 37 10.18 -13.34 1.49
N VAL A 38 10.73 -12.84 2.58
CA VAL A 38 11.53 -13.63 3.52
C VAL A 38 11.03 -13.43 4.95
N TYR A 39 11.41 -14.38 5.82
CA TYR A 39 11.36 -14.13 7.27
C TYR A 39 12.75 -14.16 7.87
N CYS A 40 12.98 -13.31 8.85
CA CYS A 40 14.22 -13.22 9.60
C CYS A 40 14.44 -14.48 10.44
N SER A 41 15.62 -15.09 10.36
CA SER A 41 15.95 -16.29 11.15
C SER A 41 16.06 -16.02 12.65
N ASN A 42 16.24 -14.77 13.09
CA ASN A 42 16.36 -14.42 14.50
C ASN A 42 15.04 -14.00 15.15
N CYS A 43 14.25 -13.10 14.51
CA CYS A 43 13.05 -12.55 15.14
C CYS A 43 11.73 -12.94 14.46
N GLY A 44 11.77 -13.60 13.30
CA GLY A 44 10.57 -14.01 12.57
C GLY A 44 9.94 -12.93 11.72
N PHE A 45 10.43 -11.67 11.73
CA PHE A 45 9.85 -10.58 10.95
C PHE A 45 9.84 -10.89 9.44
N ILE A 46 8.72 -10.58 8.79
CA ILE A 46 8.49 -10.84 7.36
C ILE A 46 8.64 -9.55 6.57
N PHE A 47 9.48 -9.59 5.53
CA PHE A 47 9.78 -8.39 4.72
C PHE A 47 10.27 -8.76 3.32
N SER A 48 10.33 -7.76 2.45
CA SER A 48 10.88 -7.89 1.11
C SER A 48 12.42 -7.79 1.15
N ASP A 49 13.10 -8.87 0.80
CA ASP A 49 14.55 -8.93 0.63
C ASP A 49 14.93 -8.44 -0.77
N THR A 50 15.15 -7.15 -0.88
CA THR A 50 15.43 -6.43 -2.13
C THR A 50 16.86 -5.94 -2.20
N LYS A 51 17.38 -5.73 -3.42
CA LYS A 51 18.65 -5.03 -3.67
C LYS A 51 18.50 -3.50 -3.60
N TRP A 52 17.28 -3.01 -3.61
CA TRP A 52 17.01 -1.58 -3.50
C TRP A 52 17.37 -1.07 -2.12
N THR A 53 17.85 0.15 -2.08
CA THR A 53 18.20 0.90 -0.87
C THR A 53 17.14 1.98 -0.59
N GLN A 54 17.26 2.69 0.52
CA GLN A 54 16.37 3.84 0.81
C GLN A 54 16.43 4.88 -0.33
N LYS A 55 17.62 5.15 -0.89
CA LYS A 55 17.77 6.11 -2.00
C LYS A 55 17.02 5.69 -3.25
N ASP A 56 16.91 4.39 -3.51
CA ASP A 56 16.16 3.88 -4.65
C ASP A 56 14.66 4.07 -4.43
N TYR A 57 14.16 3.82 -3.22
CA TYR A 57 12.76 4.10 -2.87
C TYR A 57 12.46 5.59 -2.90
N ASP A 58 13.33 6.46 -2.38
CA ASP A 58 13.17 7.93 -2.45
C ASP A 58 13.06 8.40 -3.92
N LYS A 59 13.92 7.86 -4.79
CA LYS A 59 13.87 8.13 -6.22
C LYS A 59 12.57 7.62 -6.84
N TYR A 60 12.14 6.41 -6.50
CA TYR A 60 10.87 5.85 -6.98
C TYR A 60 9.70 6.76 -6.61
N TYR A 61 9.58 7.15 -5.34
CA TYR A 61 8.50 8.03 -4.87
C TYR A 61 8.54 9.42 -5.51
N SER A 62 9.72 9.96 -5.79
CA SER A 62 9.86 11.27 -6.44
C SER A 62 9.51 11.24 -7.94
N THR A 63 9.55 10.07 -8.58
CA THR A 63 9.30 9.92 -10.03
C THR A 63 7.94 9.30 -10.36
N THR A 64 7.30 8.62 -9.40
CA THR A 64 6.00 7.99 -9.64
C THR A 64 4.88 9.02 -9.71
N GLN A 65 4.05 8.92 -10.76
CA GLN A 65 2.86 9.77 -10.91
C GLN A 65 1.64 9.21 -10.18
N LYS A 66 1.74 8.02 -9.57
CA LYS A 66 0.63 7.34 -8.87
C LYS A 66 -0.06 8.27 -7.87
N TYR A 67 0.72 8.96 -7.04
CA TYR A 67 0.20 9.85 -6.00
C TYR A 67 -0.40 11.14 -6.55
N LEU A 68 0.08 11.64 -7.70
CA LEU A 68 -0.51 12.79 -8.37
C LEU A 68 -1.94 12.49 -8.84
N TYR A 69 -2.18 11.29 -9.38
CA TYR A 69 -3.52 10.88 -9.82
C TYR A 69 -4.44 10.53 -8.65
N MET A 70 -3.94 9.87 -7.62
CA MET A 70 -4.73 9.56 -6.41
C MET A 70 -5.20 10.81 -5.68
N TYR A 71 -4.49 11.93 -5.82
CA TYR A 71 -4.73 13.17 -5.11
C TYR A 71 -5.27 14.30 -6.00
N SER A 72 -5.62 14.01 -7.26
CA SER A 72 -6.06 15.02 -8.23
C SER A 72 -7.45 15.58 -7.99
N ASP A 73 -8.21 15.08 -7.01
CA ASP A 73 -9.51 15.66 -6.63
C ASP A 73 -9.31 17.07 -6.09
N LYS A 74 -9.75 18.03 -6.90
CA LYS A 74 -9.63 19.49 -6.67
C LYS A 74 -10.24 19.99 -5.35
N HIS A 75 -10.89 19.14 -4.57
CA HIS A 75 -11.67 19.56 -3.42
C HIS A 75 -11.13 19.13 -2.06
N GLY A 76 -9.98 18.41 -1.97
CA GLY A 76 -9.44 17.98 -0.66
C GLY A 76 -10.49 17.27 0.21
N GLY A 77 -11.56 16.78 -0.42
CA GLY A 77 -12.69 16.17 0.25
C GLY A 77 -12.31 14.83 0.86
N VAL A 78 -12.66 14.66 2.11
CA VAL A 78 -12.62 13.39 2.82
C VAL A 78 -13.97 12.73 2.57
N SER A 79 -13.99 11.50 2.04
CA SER A 79 -15.23 10.73 1.91
C SER A 79 -15.84 10.43 3.28
N GLU A 80 -17.11 10.06 3.32
CA GLU A 80 -17.76 9.70 4.60
C GLU A 80 -17.08 8.49 5.26
N GLU A 81 -16.62 7.53 4.46
CA GLU A 81 -15.91 6.35 4.93
C GLU A 81 -14.55 6.73 5.52
N GLU A 82 -13.78 7.58 4.82
CA GLU A 82 -12.50 8.10 5.33
C GLU A 82 -12.74 8.89 6.64
N ALA A 83 -13.78 9.71 6.71
CA ALA A 83 -14.11 10.44 7.93
C ALA A 83 -14.44 9.51 9.10
N LYS A 84 -15.16 8.41 8.85
CA LYS A 84 -15.42 7.37 9.87
C LYS A 84 -14.13 6.72 10.38
N LYS A 85 -13.21 6.42 9.46
CA LYS A 85 -11.88 5.90 9.80
C LYS A 85 -11.12 6.87 10.69
N TYR A 86 -10.96 8.11 10.24
CA TYR A 86 -10.24 9.14 10.99
C TYR A 86 -10.86 9.39 12.37
N ASN A 87 -12.17 9.42 12.50
CA ASN A 87 -12.81 9.55 13.80
C ASN A 87 -12.47 8.42 14.76
N LYS A 88 -12.44 7.15 14.29
CA LYS A 88 -12.02 6.02 15.10
C LYS A 88 -10.54 6.11 15.54
N GLN A 89 -9.67 6.60 14.66
CA GLN A 89 -8.26 6.84 15.02
C GLN A 89 -8.17 7.94 16.10
N ILE A 90 -8.89 9.05 15.93
CA ILE A 90 -8.95 10.14 16.89
C ILE A 90 -9.50 9.67 18.25
N ASP A 91 -10.58 8.87 18.27
CA ASP A 91 -11.16 8.30 19.50
C ASP A 91 -10.15 7.47 20.30
N ARG A 92 -9.16 6.86 19.62
CA ARG A 92 -8.07 6.14 20.31
C ARG A 92 -7.00 7.07 20.82
N ILE A 93 -6.62 8.09 20.04
CA ILE A 93 -5.54 9.04 20.36
C ILE A 93 -5.95 9.97 21.52
N GLU A 94 -7.17 10.51 21.50
CA GLU A 94 -7.64 11.48 22.50
C GLU A 94 -7.78 10.92 23.93
N LYS A 95 -7.65 9.61 24.11
CA LYS A 95 -7.56 8.98 25.43
C LYS A 95 -6.22 9.25 26.12
N TYR A 96 -5.21 9.68 25.37
CA TYR A 96 -3.83 9.80 25.84
C TYR A 96 -3.26 11.21 25.73
N VAL A 97 -3.90 12.10 24.97
CA VAL A 97 -3.45 13.49 24.76
C VAL A 97 -4.62 14.48 24.93
N ASN A 98 -4.31 15.66 25.44
CA ASN A 98 -5.29 16.74 25.54
C ASN A 98 -5.37 17.56 24.23
N LYS A 99 -6.30 18.52 24.17
CA LYS A 99 -6.54 19.32 22.97
C LYS A 99 -5.42 20.32 22.64
N ASP A 100 -4.56 20.63 23.61
CA ASP A 100 -3.42 21.55 23.47
C ASP A 100 -2.14 20.83 23.04
N ALA A 101 -2.19 19.50 22.88
CA ALA A 101 -1.05 18.69 22.48
C ALA A 101 -0.50 19.12 21.10
N ASN A 102 0.83 19.17 20.98
CA ASN A 102 1.51 19.31 19.69
C ASN A 102 1.49 17.96 18.98
N ILE A 103 0.79 17.89 17.84
CA ILE A 103 0.60 16.65 17.08
C ILE A 103 1.30 16.75 15.73
N LEU A 104 2.10 15.74 15.40
CA LEU A 104 2.71 15.55 14.08
C LEU A 104 2.11 14.32 13.40
N GLU A 105 1.61 14.46 12.18
CA GLU A 105 1.30 13.32 11.31
C GLU A 105 2.42 13.13 10.28
N ILE A 106 3.07 11.97 10.30
CA ILE A 106 4.07 11.55 9.33
C ILE A 106 3.36 10.87 8.16
N GLY A 107 3.61 11.33 6.92
CA GLY A 107 2.92 10.84 5.73
C GLY A 107 1.47 11.33 5.68
N CYS A 108 1.26 12.61 5.95
CA CYS A 108 -0.08 13.19 6.10
C CYS A 108 -0.90 13.24 4.80
N GLY A 109 -0.30 13.04 3.64
CA GLY A 109 -0.98 13.06 2.35
C GLY A 109 -1.89 14.29 2.17
N LYS A 110 -3.20 14.06 1.97
CA LYS A 110 -4.23 15.12 1.85
C LYS A 110 -4.52 15.85 3.17
N GLY A 111 -3.98 15.41 4.30
CA GLY A 111 -4.23 15.97 5.63
C GLY A 111 -5.62 15.66 6.20
N GLY A 112 -6.28 14.62 5.69
CA GLY A 112 -7.64 14.28 6.11
C GLY A 112 -7.78 14.01 7.60
N LEU A 113 -6.84 13.29 8.20
CA LEU A 113 -6.81 13.04 9.64
C LEU A 113 -6.57 14.34 10.43
N LEU A 114 -5.61 15.16 10.01
CA LEU A 114 -5.31 16.45 10.65
C LEU A 114 -6.51 17.40 10.60
N MET A 115 -7.22 17.48 9.48
CA MET A 115 -8.44 18.29 9.37
C MET A 115 -9.55 17.78 10.31
N ASN A 116 -9.68 16.47 10.49
CA ASN A 116 -10.65 15.91 11.44
C ASN A 116 -10.22 16.12 12.90
N LEU A 117 -8.92 16.02 13.22
CA LEU A 117 -8.37 16.41 14.53
C LEU A 117 -8.71 17.88 14.85
N LYS A 118 -8.55 18.79 13.88
CA LYS A 118 -8.90 20.19 14.03
C LYS A 118 -10.38 20.40 14.32
N LYS A 119 -11.26 19.72 13.58
CA LYS A 119 -12.71 19.73 13.85
C LYS A 119 -13.06 19.22 15.24
N ARG A 120 -12.24 18.33 15.82
CA ARG A 120 -12.37 17.80 17.18
C ARG A 120 -11.74 18.72 18.25
N GLY A 121 -11.21 19.89 17.84
CA GLY A 121 -10.69 20.92 18.75
C GLY A 121 -9.20 20.80 19.07
N PHE A 122 -8.42 20.00 18.37
CA PHE A 122 -6.97 20.05 18.43
C PHE A 122 -6.44 21.21 17.57
N ASN A 123 -5.56 22.05 18.13
CA ASN A 123 -5.12 23.27 17.46
C ASN A 123 -3.66 23.27 16.99
N ASN A 124 -2.79 22.52 17.68
CA ASN A 124 -1.35 22.52 17.42
C ASN A 124 -0.99 21.32 16.51
N LEU A 125 -1.37 21.43 15.24
CA LEU A 125 -1.24 20.35 14.26
C LEU A 125 -0.16 20.63 13.24
N CYS A 126 0.62 19.61 12.89
CA CYS A 126 1.64 19.67 11.86
C CYS A 126 1.56 18.41 10.99
N GLY A 127 1.56 18.59 9.67
CA GLY A 127 1.70 17.51 8.70
C GLY A 127 3.13 17.45 8.16
N LEU A 128 3.66 16.24 7.97
CA LEU A 128 4.90 16.00 7.26
C LEU A 128 4.64 15.04 6.10
N ASP A 129 5.07 15.43 4.91
CA ASP A 129 5.03 14.58 3.72
C ASP A 129 6.18 14.93 2.78
N VAL A 130 6.61 13.97 1.95
CA VAL A 130 7.62 14.21 0.91
C VAL A 130 7.05 15.01 -0.26
N SER A 131 5.74 14.89 -0.51
CA SER A 131 5.02 15.61 -1.55
C SER A 131 4.52 16.96 -1.06
N SER A 132 4.83 18.03 -1.75
CA SER A 132 4.30 19.38 -1.44
C SER A 132 2.91 19.65 -2.04
N PHE A 133 2.28 18.66 -2.67
CA PHE A 133 1.07 18.85 -3.47
C PHE A 133 -0.12 19.41 -2.65
N HIS A 134 -0.30 18.94 -1.42
CA HIS A 134 -1.40 19.34 -0.55
C HIS A 134 -1.03 20.41 0.51
N LYS A 135 0.20 20.94 0.44
CA LYS A 135 0.69 21.94 1.39
C LYS A 135 -0.27 23.11 1.58
N ASN A 136 -0.76 23.68 0.48
CA ASN A 136 -1.62 24.87 0.54
C ASN A 136 -2.93 24.61 1.26
N ILE A 137 -3.56 23.46 1.06
CA ILE A 137 -4.80 23.08 1.73
C ILE A 137 -4.61 23.03 3.24
N LEU A 138 -3.50 22.49 3.72
CA LEU A 138 -3.20 22.41 5.15
C LEU A 138 -2.94 23.80 5.74
N ILE A 139 -2.15 24.63 5.07
CA ILE A 139 -1.84 26.01 5.52
C ILE A 139 -3.12 26.87 5.56
N GLU A 140 -3.98 26.80 4.55
CA GLU A 140 -5.27 27.51 4.52
C GLU A 140 -6.19 27.10 5.67
N ASN A 141 -6.04 25.88 6.18
CA ASN A 141 -6.74 25.39 7.36
C ASN A 141 -5.98 25.65 8.67
N ASN A 142 -4.94 26.50 8.68
CA ASN A 142 -4.07 26.78 9.83
C ASN A 142 -3.47 25.49 10.45
N ILE A 143 -2.95 24.61 9.62
CA ILE A 143 -2.19 23.41 9.98
C ILE A 143 -0.77 23.59 9.44
N ASP A 144 0.22 23.47 10.32
CA ASP A 144 1.63 23.55 9.92
C ASP A 144 1.97 22.42 8.94
N TYR A 145 2.88 22.71 8.00
CA TYR A 145 3.30 21.72 7.02
C TYR A 145 4.80 21.71 6.81
N ILE A 146 5.40 20.52 6.83
CA ILE A 146 6.82 20.30 6.59
C ILE A 146 6.96 19.40 5.35
N SER A 147 7.52 19.96 4.25
CA SER A 147 7.89 19.17 3.08
C SER A 147 9.29 18.62 3.29
N SER A 148 9.39 17.38 3.71
CA SER A 148 10.66 16.73 4.03
C SER A 148 10.56 15.22 3.95
N SER A 149 11.71 14.58 3.76
CA SER A 149 11.86 13.14 3.97
C SER A 149 11.75 12.79 5.46
N PHE A 150 11.23 11.61 5.77
CA PHE A 150 11.19 11.07 7.13
C PHE A 150 12.57 10.99 7.79
N PHE A 151 13.63 10.96 7.00
CA PHE A 151 15.01 10.87 7.49
C PHE A 151 15.55 12.23 7.93
N ASP A 152 14.92 13.32 7.51
CA ASP A 152 15.26 14.68 7.89
C ASP A 152 14.46 15.20 9.09
N ILE A 153 13.58 14.36 9.67
CA ILE A 153 12.78 14.70 10.87
C ILE A 153 13.67 15.17 12.03
N HIS A 154 14.88 14.64 12.17
CA HIS A 154 15.84 15.06 13.20
C HIS A 154 16.27 16.52 13.06
N LYS A 155 16.04 17.17 11.91
CA LYS A 155 16.31 18.61 11.68
C LYS A 155 15.17 19.51 12.17
N ILE A 156 14.05 18.94 12.61
CA ILE A 156 12.91 19.69 13.12
C ILE A 156 13.25 20.12 14.55
N ASP A 157 13.42 21.41 14.76
CA ASP A 157 13.63 21.99 16.11
C ASP A 157 12.31 22.22 16.83
N LYS A 158 11.50 21.14 16.92
CA LYS A 158 10.22 21.12 17.62
C LYS A 158 10.00 19.72 18.20
N LYS A 159 9.44 19.68 19.41
CA LYS A 159 9.03 18.44 20.05
C LYS A 159 7.52 18.28 19.96
N PHE A 160 7.07 17.03 19.96
CA PHE A 160 5.67 16.69 19.83
C PHE A 160 5.20 15.82 21.00
N ASP A 161 3.94 16.01 21.41
CA ASP A 161 3.29 15.20 22.44
C ASP A 161 2.66 13.95 21.84
N CYS A 162 2.31 14.03 20.56
CA CYS A 162 1.78 12.90 19.82
C CYS A 162 2.37 12.88 18.39
N ILE A 163 2.85 11.73 17.99
CA ILE A 163 3.21 11.46 16.58
C ILE A 163 2.24 10.41 16.04
N ILE A 164 1.76 10.63 14.83
CA ILE A 164 0.87 9.72 14.13
C ILE A 164 1.57 9.24 12.88
N SER A 165 1.53 7.93 12.61
CA SER A 165 2.00 7.33 11.37
C SER A 165 0.99 6.27 10.92
N SER A 166 0.17 6.64 9.93
CA SER A 166 -0.92 5.80 9.43
C SER A 166 -0.64 5.35 8.01
N GLN A 167 -0.48 4.04 7.78
CA GLN A 167 -0.18 3.42 6.49
C GLN A 167 1.11 4.01 5.86
N VAL A 168 2.22 4.04 6.62
CA VAL A 168 3.49 4.64 6.20
C VAL A 168 4.68 3.71 6.43
N ILE A 169 4.82 3.12 7.63
CA ILE A 169 6.04 2.41 7.99
C ILE A 169 6.23 1.10 7.22
N GLU A 170 5.17 0.56 6.64
CA GLU A 170 5.25 -0.58 5.71
C GLU A 170 6.05 -0.26 4.44
N HIS A 171 6.18 1.01 4.09
CA HIS A 171 6.91 1.52 2.94
C HIS A 171 8.38 1.86 3.23
N ILE A 172 8.77 1.96 4.49
CA ILE A 172 10.07 2.51 4.89
C ILE A 172 11.14 1.43 4.90
N TYR A 173 12.23 1.65 4.14
CA TYR A 173 13.34 0.71 4.09
C TYR A 173 14.16 0.72 5.39
N ASP A 174 14.53 1.89 5.90
CA ASP A 174 15.31 2.07 7.14
C ASP A 174 14.40 2.40 8.33
N LEU A 175 13.74 1.37 8.87
CA LEU A 175 12.83 1.49 10.00
C LEU A 175 13.52 1.95 11.28
N LYS A 176 14.79 1.56 11.49
CA LYS A 176 15.52 1.92 12.71
C LYS A 176 15.82 3.40 12.80
N SER A 177 16.30 3.98 11.71
CA SER A 177 16.53 5.42 11.63
C SER A 177 15.23 6.19 11.85
N LEU A 178 14.12 5.77 11.25
CA LEU A 178 12.81 6.36 11.48
C LEU A 178 12.42 6.33 12.97
N VAL A 179 12.48 5.16 13.62
CA VAL A 179 12.10 5.00 15.02
C VAL A 179 13.01 5.81 15.96
N ASN A 180 14.32 5.86 15.69
CA ASN A 180 15.24 6.69 16.47
C ASN A 180 14.93 8.19 16.29
N ASN A 181 14.62 8.64 15.07
CA ASN A 181 14.23 10.01 14.81
C ASN A 181 12.93 10.38 15.54
N ILE A 182 11.91 9.50 15.48
CA ILE A 182 10.66 9.66 16.24
C ILE A 182 10.94 9.76 17.73
N TYR A 183 11.78 8.89 18.29
CA TYR A 183 12.14 8.91 19.70
C TYR A 183 12.77 10.27 20.11
N ASN A 184 13.60 10.83 19.24
CA ASN A 184 14.29 12.08 19.51
C ASN A 184 13.38 13.31 19.48
N ILE A 185 12.37 13.37 18.61
CA ILE A 185 11.45 14.52 18.50
C ILE A 185 10.19 14.38 19.37
N LEU A 186 9.96 13.22 19.97
CA LEU A 186 8.86 13.00 20.90
C LEU A 186 9.20 13.55 22.28
N ASN A 187 8.27 14.29 22.90
CA ASN A 187 8.37 14.75 24.28
C ASN A 187 8.48 13.56 25.27
N ASP A 188 9.00 13.80 26.45
CA ASP A 188 8.95 12.81 27.52
C ASP A 188 7.47 12.53 27.85
N ASN A 189 7.13 11.25 28.02
CA ASN A 189 5.75 10.76 28.10
C ASN A 189 4.88 10.96 26.83
N GLY A 190 5.44 11.51 25.75
CA GLY A 190 4.75 11.61 24.48
C GLY A 190 4.40 10.24 23.91
N ILE A 191 3.38 10.20 23.07
CA ILE A 191 2.89 8.97 22.47
C ILE A 191 3.11 8.92 20.96
N ILE A 192 3.20 7.71 20.42
CA ILE A 192 3.06 7.47 19.00
C ILE A 192 1.87 6.56 18.73
N TYR A 193 1.02 6.95 17.78
CA TYR A 193 -0.02 6.12 17.18
C TYR A 193 0.47 5.61 15.83
N ILE A 194 0.36 4.30 15.62
CA ILE A 194 0.75 3.66 14.37
C ILE A 194 -0.40 2.79 13.91
N ASP A 195 -0.70 2.80 12.62
CA ASP A 195 -1.44 1.71 11.99
C ASP A 195 -0.80 1.29 10.66
N VAL A 196 -0.91 0.00 10.38
CA VAL A 196 -0.28 -0.68 9.23
C VAL A 196 -1.15 -1.85 8.79
N PRO A 197 -0.96 -2.37 7.57
CA PRO A 197 -1.58 -3.63 7.16
C PRO A 197 -1.24 -4.75 8.15
N ASN A 198 -2.26 -5.49 8.59
CA ASN A 198 -2.08 -6.61 9.51
C ASN A 198 -1.76 -7.91 8.75
N SER A 199 -0.50 -8.28 8.71
CA SER A 199 -0.05 -9.45 7.96
C SER A 199 -0.55 -10.79 8.53
N SER A 200 -1.00 -10.81 9.79
CA SER A 200 -1.63 -12.00 10.38
C SER A 200 -3.01 -12.32 9.80
N GLU A 201 -3.60 -11.36 9.08
CA GLU A 201 -4.97 -11.45 8.55
C GLU A 201 -5.02 -11.48 7.01
N TYR A 202 -3.89 -11.60 6.31
CA TYR A 202 -3.85 -11.55 4.84
C TYR A 202 -4.63 -12.68 4.18
N SER A 203 -4.62 -13.90 4.74
CA SER A 203 -5.37 -15.03 4.20
C SER A 203 -6.87 -14.91 4.43
N SER A 204 -7.27 -14.44 5.62
CA SER A 204 -8.69 -14.27 5.99
C SER A 204 -9.33 -13.04 5.34
N HIS A 205 -8.52 -12.05 4.94
CA HIS A 205 -8.93 -10.83 4.23
C HIS A 205 -8.35 -10.80 2.81
N PHE A 206 -8.56 -11.90 2.09
CA PHE A 206 -8.07 -12.01 0.72
C PHE A 206 -8.81 -11.03 -0.20
N ILE A 207 -8.05 -10.14 -0.85
CA ILE A 207 -8.59 -9.15 -1.80
C ILE A 207 -8.38 -9.64 -3.23
N LYS A 208 -7.13 -9.87 -3.60
CA LYS A 208 -6.69 -10.36 -4.91
C LYS A 208 -5.38 -11.15 -4.74
N PRO A 209 -5.00 -11.99 -5.70
CA PRO A 209 -3.72 -12.68 -5.66
C PRO A 209 -2.56 -11.72 -5.44
N PHE A 210 -1.74 -12.00 -4.43
CA PHE A 210 -0.55 -11.20 -4.07
C PHE A 210 -0.80 -9.69 -3.84
N HIS A 211 -2.04 -9.30 -3.51
CA HIS A 211 -2.41 -7.89 -3.31
C HIS A 211 -1.50 -7.17 -2.30
N TYR A 212 -1.19 -7.85 -1.18
CA TYR A 212 -0.37 -7.27 -0.11
C TYR A 212 1.13 -7.25 -0.42
N PHE A 213 1.59 -7.97 -1.44
CA PHE A 213 3.00 -8.00 -1.86
C PHE A 213 3.18 -7.14 -3.10
N ASP A 214 3.44 -5.86 -2.92
CA ASP A 214 3.67 -4.95 -4.04
C ASP A 214 5.04 -4.25 -3.95
N ILE A 215 5.33 -3.35 -4.87
CA ILE A 215 6.61 -2.63 -4.93
C ILE A 215 6.85 -1.79 -3.67
N GLU A 216 5.78 -1.26 -3.08
CA GLU A 216 5.83 -0.27 -2.02
C GLU A 216 5.72 -0.87 -0.62
N HIS A 217 4.91 -1.94 -0.44
CA HIS A 217 4.74 -2.62 0.83
C HIS A 217 5.89 -3.62 1.06
N ILE A 218 6.99 -3.13 1.58
CA ILE A 218 8.23 -3.91 1.77
C ILE A 218 8.38 -4.48 3.19
N ASN A 219 7.48 -4.13 4.10
CA ASN A 219 7.46 -4.61 5.48
C ASN A 219 6.07 -5.14 5.81
N HIS A 220 5.98 -6.38 6.33
CA HIS A 220 4.71 -7.05 6.62
C HIS A 220 4.58 -7.26 8.12
N PHE A 221 3.88 -6.32 8.77
CA PHE A 221 3.80 -6.25 10.22
C PHE A 221 2.68 -7.11 10.80
N ASP A 222 2.98 -7.72 11.94
CA ASP A 222 2.07 -8.24 12.93
C ASP A 222 2.33 -7.57 14.28
N ILE A 223 1.58 -7.92 15.31
CA ILE A 223 1.71 -7.30 16.64
C ILE A 223 3.10 -7.55 17.26
N ASN A 224 3.72 -8.69 17.02
CA ASN A 224 5.03 -9.01 17.57
C ASN A 224 6.14 -8.20 16.89
N SER A 225 6.10 -8.08 15.59
CA SER A 225 7.09 -7.30 14.83
C SER A 225 7.00 -5.81 15.11
N ILE A 226 5.77 -5.24 15.26
CA ILE A 226 5.60 -3.85 15.71
C ILE A 226 6.14 -3.67 17.13
N SER A 227 5.85 -4.59 18.05
CA SER A 227 6.39 -4.54 19.42
C SER A 227 7.91 -4.58 19.45
N ASN A 228 8.52 -5.42 18.61
CA ASN A 228 9.97 -5.50 18.48
C ASN A 228 10.58 -4.24 17.86
N LEU A 229 9.93 -3.63 16.88
CA LEU A 229 10.39 -2.38 16.26
C LEU A 229 10.39 -1.22 17.27
N PHE A 230 9.34 -1.14 18.09
CA PHE A 230 9.18 -0.11 19.14
C PHE A 230 9.61 -0.59 20.53
N ILE A 231 10.63 -1.43 20.60
CA ILE A 231 11.08 -2.09 21.84
C ILE A 231 11.52 -1.13 22.94
N LYS A 232 11.96 0.08 22.57
CA LYS A 232 12.34 1.16 23.50
C LYS A 232 11.13 1.90 24.08
N PHE A 233 9.92 1.57 23.63
CA PHE A 233 8.68 2.23 24.06
C PHE A 233 7.85 1.30 24.95
N GLU A 234 6.96 1.88 25.72
CA GLU A 234 5.90 1.17 26.44
C GLU A 234 4.68 1.05 25.54
N MET A 235 4.20 -0.16 25.27
CA MET A 235 2.94 -0.35 24.56
C MET A 235 1.76 -0.06 25.49
N LEU A 236 0.94 0.92 25.14
CA LEU A 236 -0.24 1.32 25.92
C LEU A 236 -1.51 0.62 25.43
N ASN A 237 -1.62 0.43 24.13
CA ASN A 237 -2.81 -0.16 23.51
C ASN A 237 -2.44 -0.74 22.13
N ASN A 238 -3.17 -1.76 21.73
CA ASN A 238 -3.10 -2.32 20.39
C ASN A 238 -4.43 -2.99 20.05
N GLY A 239 -4.61 -3.29 18.78
CA GLY A 239 -5.73 -4.05 18.26
C GLY A 239 -5.71 -4.03 16.74
N TRP A 240 -6.70 -4.63 16.14
CA TRP A 240 -6.86 -4.56 14.69
C TRP A 240 -8.32 -4.32 14.32
N TYR A 241 -8.54 -3.84 13.11
CA TYR A 241 -9.85 -3.61 12.53
C TYR A 241 -9.77 -3.83 11.02
N SER A 242 -10.90 -4.04 10.39
CA SER A 242 -10.96 -4.14 8.94
C SER A 242 -11.73 -2.95 8.36
N GLU A 243 -11.16 -2.35 7.33
CA GLU A 243 -11.76 -1.25 6.58
C GLU A 243 -12.36 -1.79 5.28
N GLN A 244 -13.53 -1.30 4.90
CA GLN A 244 -14.06 -1.55 3.57
C GLN A 244 -13.27 -0.70 2.59
N ILE A 245 -12.75 -1.31 1.51
CA ILE A 245 -11.95 -0.60 0.53
C ILE A 245 -12.72 -0.45 -0.78
N ILE A 246 -13.28 -1.56 -1.26
CA ILE A 246 -13.98 -1.64 -2.55
C ILE A 246 -15.04 -2.74 -2.41
N ASP A 247 -16.28 -2.44 -2.74
CA ASP A 247 -17.40 -3.37 -2.62
C ASP A 247 -17.45 -3.99 -1.21
N ASP A 248 -17.54 -5.31 -1.09
CA ASP A 248 -17.56 -6.03 0.20
C ASP A 248 -16.17 -6.37 0.74
N LYS A 249 -15.09 -5.95 0.04
CA LYS A 249 -13.72 -6.30 0.43
C LYS A 249 -13.22 -5.42 1.53
N ARG A 250 -12.61 -6.05 2.52
CA ARG A 250 -12.11 -5.40 3.73
C ARG A 250 -10.61 -5.56 3.85
N TYR A 251 -9.95 -4.48 4.24
CA TYR A 251 -8.51 -4.42 4.43
C TYR A 251 -8.18 -4.49 5.92
N PRO A 252 -7.37 -5.49 6.36
CA PRO A 252 -7.04 -5.65 7.76
C PRO A 252 -5.96 -4.65 8.17
N THR A 253 -6.24 -3.89 9.21
CA THR A 253 -5.32 -2.87 9.74
C THR A 253 -5.03 -3.15 11.21
N LEU A 254 -3.77 -3.29 11.56
CA LEU A 254 -3.25 -3.35 12.92
C LEU A 254 -2.95 -1.94 13.40
N TYR A 255 -3.42 -1.57 14.60
CA TYR A 255 -3.01 -0.34 15.24
C TYR A 255 -2.29 -0.60 16.56
N SER A 256 -1.36 0.29 16.91
CA SER A 256 -0.65 0.26 18.18
C SER A 256 -0.38 1.66 18.69
N ILE A 257 -0.47 1.85 19.99
CA ILE A 257 -0.14 3.10 20.69
C ILE A 257 0.99 2.81 21.66
N PHE A 258 2.06 3.58 21.53
CA PHE A 258 3.22 3.46 22.40
C PHE A 258 3.50 4.80 23.10
N ARG A 259 4.06 4.74 24.31
CA ARG A 259 4.58 5.87 25.03
C ARG A 259 6.10 5.84 25.01
N LYS A 260 6.71 7.00 24.86
CA LYS A 260 8.16 7.12 25.02
C LYS A 260 8.56 6.68 26.43
N SER A 261 9.49 5.75 26.49
CA SER A 261 9.95 5.13 27.74
C SER A 261 11.42 4.73 27.61
N ILE A 262 12.06 4.45 28.74
CA ILE A 262 13.40 3.83 28.75
C ILE A 262 13.19 2.35 29.11
N ASN A 263 12.89 1.55 28.08
CA ASN A 263 12.71 0.10 28.25
C ASN A 263 13.94 -0.66 27.75
N ASN A 264 14.40 -1.63 28.53
CA ASN A 264 15.45 -2.60 28.15
C ASN A 264 14.83 -3.97 27.86
N LYS A 265 13.82 -4.02 27.01
CA LYS A 265 13.22 -5.29 26.57
C LYS A 265 14.13 -6.01 25.58
N GLN A 266 14.02 -7.33 25.54
CA GLN A 266 14.68 -8.15 24.54
C GLN A 266 13.73 -8.39 23.36
N ILE A 267 14.31 -8.60 22.17
CA ILE A 267 13.59 -8.98 20.96
C ILE A 267 12.82 -10.29 21.23
N ASN A 268 11.51 -10.23 21.00
CA ASN A 268 10.68 -11.43 21.03
C ASN A 268 10.85 -12.21 19.72
N LYS A 269 11.13 -13.50 19.82
CA LYS A 269 11.24 -14.41 18.67
C LYS A 269 9.88 -15.04 18.44
N ASP A 270 9.24 -14.67 17.33
CA ASP A 270 7.93 -15.23 16.97
C ASP A 270 7.88 -15.57 15.48
N TYR A 271 7.51 -16.79 15.19
CA TYR A 271 7.40 -17.35 13.85
C TYR A 271 5.95 -17.74 13.49
N SER A 272 4.99 -17.45 14.36
CA SER A 272 3.58 -17.84 14.19
C SER A 272 2.97 -17.29 12.91
N ASN A 273 3.33 -16.07 12.52
CA ASN A 273 2.82 -15.40 11.33
C ASN A 273 3.26 -16.05 10.00
N ILE A 274 4.33 -16.87 10.01
CA ILE A 274 4.80 -17.58 8.81
C ILE A 274 3.70 -18.49 8.25
N LYS A 275 2.92 -19.12 9.11
CA LYS A 275 1.79 -19.98 8.68
C LYS A 275 0.76 -19.17 7.90
N ASN A 276 0.36 -18.01 8.40
CA ASN A 276 -0.65 -17.14 7.76
C ASN A 276 -0.16 -16.63 6.40
N ILE A 277 1.10 -16.23 6.33
CA ILE A 277 1.69 -15.78 5.06
C ILE A 277 1.80 -16.93 4.04
N ASN A 278 2.19 -18.14 4.45
CA ASN A 278 2.21 -19.30 3.57
C ASN A 278 0.81 -19.66 3.05
N GLU A 279 -0.22 -19.59 3.90
CA GLU A 279 -1.60 -19.77 3.51
C GLU A 279 -2.04 -18.73 2.47
N TYR A 280 -1.75 -17.45 2.71
CA TYR A 280 -2.00 -16.36 1.77
C TYR A 280 -1.29 -16.57 0.42
N ILE A 281 -0.01 -16.99 0.43
CA ILE A 281 0.75 -17.33 -0.78
C ILE A 281 0.07 -18.48 -1.53
N ASN A 282 -0.37 -19.52 -0.83
CA ASN A 282 -0.99 -20.70 -1.44
C ASN A 282 -2.34 -20.34 -2.10
N ILE A 283 -3.18 -19.57 -1.43
CA ILE A 283 -4.43 -19.06 -1.99
C ILE A 283 -4.15 -18.21 -3.23
N SER A 284 -3.11 -17.36 -3.17
CA SER A 284 -2.71 -16.50 -4.28
C SER A 284 -2.19 -17.28 -5.50
N LYS A 285 -1.69 -18.51 -5.32
CA LYS A 285 -1.17 -19.35 -6.42
C LYS A 285 -2.24 -20.12 -7.18
N GLU A 286 -3.50 -20.12 -6.78
CA GLU A 286 -4.54 -20.83 -7.51
C GLU A 286 -4.72 -20.27 -8.92
N LYS A 287 -4.88 -21.18 -9.89
CA LYS A 287 -4.97 -20.81 -11.31
C LYS A 287 -6.29 -20.13 -11.64
N GLU A 288 -6.21 -19.13 -12.53
CA GLU A 288 -7.36 -18.53 -13.18
C GLU A 288 -7.70 -19.28 -14.48
N ASN A 289 -8.99 -19.48 -14.73
CA ASN A 289 -9.47 -20.10 -15.97
C ASN A 289 -10.33 -19.09 -16.74
N TYR A 290 -9.80 -18.57 -17.83
CA TYR A 290 -10.52 -17.67 -18.73
C TYR A 290 -11.13 -18.43 -19.90
N LYS A 291 -12.24 -17.92 -20.45
CA LYS A 291 -12.74 -18.40 -21.74
C LYS A 291 -11.72 -18.04 -22.83
N ILE A 292 -11.52 -18.97 -23.78
CA ILE A 292 -10.64 -18.71 -24.92
C ILE A 292 -11.13 -17.44 -25.65
N GLY A 293 -10.22 -16.51 -25.92
CA GLY A 293 -10.55 -15.25 -26.56
C GLY A 293 -9.40 -14.26 -26.57
N THR A 294 -9.65 -13.11 -27.19
CA THR A 294 -8.71 -11.99 -27.25
C THR A 294 -9.15 -10.92 -26.25
N TYR A 295 -8.21 -10.41 -25.48
CA TYR A 295 -8.45 -9.50 -24.37
C TYR A 295 -7.49 -8.31 -24.37
N PHE A 296 -7.96 -7.16 -23.92
CA PHE A 296 -7.10 -6.09 -23.41
C PHE A 296 -7.08 -6.13 -21.89
N LEU A 297 -5.90 -5.82 -21.29
CA LEU A 297 -5.73 -5.71 -19.85
C LEU A 297 -5.72 -4.22 -19.49
N TRP A 298 -6.62 -3.77 -18.60
CA TRP A 298 -6.71 -2.35 -18.26
C TRP A 298 -6.20 -2.07 -16.85
N GLY A 299 -5.12 -1.27 -16.75
CA GLY A 299 -4.43 -0.83 -15.54
C GLY A 299 -3.05 -1.45 -15.35
N PHE A 300 -2.01 -0.79 -15.84
CA PHE A 300 -0.62 -1.27 -15.77
C PHE A 300 0.07 -0.86 -14.46
N GLY A 301 -0.59 -1.11 -13.32
CA GLY A 301 -0.04 -0.93 -11.99
C GLY A 301 0.82 -2.10 -11.50
N ALA A 302 1.32 -2.02 -10.27
CA ALA A 302 2.15 -3.06 -9.64
C ALA A 302 1.48 -4.45 -9.65
N TYR A 303 0.15 -4.48 -9.55
CA TYR A 303 -0.62 -5.72 -9.58
C TYR A 303 -0.49 -6.45 -10.93
N LEU A 304 -0.80 -5.78 -12.06
CA LEU A 304 -0.67 -6.40 -13.39
C LEU A 304 0.76 -6.81 -13.70
N ARG A 305 1.74 -6.00 -13.30
CA ARG A 305 3.16 -6.29 -13.54
C ARG A 305 3.60 -7.64 -12.97
N ARG A 306 3.06 -8.03 -11.82
CA ARG A 306 3.31 -9.35 -11.21
C ARG A 306 2.64 -10.46 -12.00
N LEU A 307 1.36 -10.26 -12.35
CA LEU A 307 0.57 -11.29 -13.01
C LEU A 307 1.05 -11.61 -14.43
N LEU A 308 1.60 -10.62 -15.14
CA LEU A 308 2.12 -10.80 -16.51
C LEU A 308 3.27 -11.79 -16.60
N LEU A 309 4.05 -11.95 -15.55
CA LEU A 309 5.19 -12.87 -15.51
C LEU A 309 4.83 -14.24 -14.94
N ASP A 310 3.57 -14.47 -14.62
CA ASP A 310 3.08 -15.70 -14.01
C ASP A 310 2.10 -16.42 -14.94
N ASP A 311 2.44 -17.64 -15.37
CA ASP A 311 1.66 -18.44 -16.31
C ASP A 311 0.29 -18.87 -15.79
N ARG A 312 0.04 -18.72 -14.49
CA ARG A 312 -1.22 -19.12 -13.84
C ARG A 312 -2.38 -18.19 -14.16
N TYR A 313 -2.11 -16.92 -14.53
CA TYR A 313 -3.16 -15.89 -14.61
C TYR A 313 -3.72 -15.66 -16.01
N PHE A 314 -2.89 -15.72 -17.04
CA PHE A 314 -3.33 -15.40 -18.41
C PHE A 314 -3.11 -16.56 -19.37
N ASN A 315 -3.05 -17.78 -18.86
CA ASN A 315 -2.91 -18.96 -19.71
C ASN A 315 -4.20 -19.22 -20.50
N GLY A 316 -4.05 -19.54 -21.78
CA GLY A 316 -5.17 -19.89 -22.66
C GLY A 316 -5.91 -18.71 -23.29
N ILE A 317 -5.53 -17.47 -23.01
CA ILE A 317 -6.06 -16.28 -23.69
C ILE A 317 -5.01 -15.61 -24.59
N ASN A 318 -5.49 -14.87 -25.58
CA ASN A 318 -4.67 -13.96 -26.38
C ASN A 318 -4.77 -12.54 -25.79
N ILE A 319 -3.64 -11.93 -25.42
CA ILE A 319 -3.60 -10.56 -24.94
C ILE A 319 -3.27 -9.63 -26.11
N ALA A 320 -4.24 -8.81 -26.54
CA ALA A 320 -4.08 -7.87 -27.65
C ALA A 320 -3.22 -6.66 -27.27
N GLY A 321 -3.20 -6.30 -25.99
CA GLY A 321 -2.43 -5.18 -25.45
C GLY A 321 -2.84 -4.81 -24.05
N ILE A 322 -2.17 -3.80 -23.53
CA ILE A 322 -2.42 -3.24 -22.19
C ILE A 322 -2.99 -1.83 -22.38
N ILE A 323 -3.98 -1.45 -21.58
CA ILE A 323 -4.54 -0.10 -21.57
C ILE A 323 -4.18 0.59 -20.26
N ASP A 324 -3.66 1.81 -20.35
CA ASP A 324 -3.43 2.66 -19.17
C ASP A 324 -3.71 4.14 -19.48
N ARG A 325 -4.25 4.88 -18.51
CA ARG A 325 -4.50 6.31 -18.65
C ARG A 325 -3.24 7.16 -18.58
N ASN A 326 -2.18 6.62 -18.01
CA ASN A 326 -0.90 7.30 -17.93
C ASN A 326 -0.25 7.36 -19.31
N LYS A 327 -0.40 8.52 -19.97
CA LYS A 327 0.14 8.77 -21.33
C LYS A 327 1.64 8.55 -21.44
N SER A 328 2.40 8.66 -20.32
CA SER A 328 3.85 8.42 -20.34
C SER A 328 4.20 6.94 -20.56
N LEU A 329 3.26 6.03 -20.39
CA LEU A 329 3.42 4.59 -20.62
C LEU A 329 3.06 4.19 -22.05
N SER A 330 2.35 5.03 -22.79
CA SER A 330 1.87 4.73 -24.14
C SER A 330 3.02 4.43 -25.10
N GLY A 331 2.89 3.38 -25.88
CA GLY A 331 3.90 2.89 -26.80
C GLY A 331 5.02 2.06 -26.18
N LEU A 332 5.08 1.95 -24.84
CA LEU A 332 6.03 1.03 -24.21
C LEU A 332 5.63 -0.41 -24.49
N LYS A 333 6.65 -1.27 -24.62
CA LYS A 333 6.50 -2.70 -24.82
C LYS A 333 6.95 -3.45 -23.59
N ILE A 334 6.10 -4.35 -23.13
CA ILE A 334 6.29 -5.13 -21.91
C ILE A 334 6.25 -6.61 -22.27
N LYS A 335 7.19 -7.38 -21.77
CA LYS A 335 7.19 -8.84 -21.96
C LYS A 335 6.31 -9.53 -20.94
N ASN A 336 5.51 -10.49 -21.39
CA ASN A 336 4.78 -11.42 -20.55
C ASN A 336 5.61 -12.70 -20.25
N TYR A 337 5.02 -13.66 -19.52
CA TYR A 337 5.65 -14.94 -19.19
C TYR A 337 6.05 -15.80 -20.39
N LYS A 338 5.44 -15.57 -21.56
CA LYS A 338 5.80 -16.24 -22.82
C LYS A 338 6.89 -15.52 -23.61
N ASN A 339 7.46 -14.42 -23.10
CA ASN A 339 8.33 -13.48 -23.81
C ASN A 339 7.66 -12.74 -24.99
N GLU A 340 6.33 -12.74 -25.08
CA GLU A 340 5.60 -11.95 -26.06
C GLU A 340 5.62 -10.47 -25.64
N GLU A 341 5.86 -9.57 -26.60
CA GLU A 341 5.82 -8.13 -26.34
C GLU A 341 4.39 -7.62 -26.45
N LEU A 342 3.89 -7.07 -25.34
CA LEU A 342 2.59 -6.41 -25.25
C LEU A 342 2.80 -4.89 -25.25
N GLU A 343 2.13 -4.20 -26.17
CA GLU A 343 2.17 -2.75 -26.24
C GLU A 343 1.16 -2.12 -25.25
N ILE A 344 1.53 -0.99 -24.66
CA ILE A 344 0.65 -0.20 -23.79
C ILE A 344 0.01 0.91 -24.64
N PHE A 345 -1.31 0.98 -24.58
CA PHE A 345 -2.15 1.96 -25.28
C PHE A 345 -2.85 2.88 -24.29
N THR A 346 -3.24 4.05 -24.76
CA THR A 346 -4.23 4.89 -24.06
C THR A 346 -5.65 4.38 -24.31
N PRO A 347 -6.66 4.76 -23.49
CA PRO A 347 -8.04 4.27 -23.64
C PRO A 347 -8.67 4.53 -25.00
N GLU A 348 -8.21 5.52 -25.77
CA GLU A 348 -8.69 5.86 -27.09
C GLU A 348 -8.54 4.70 -28.11
N ILE A 349 -7.68 3.71 -27.85
CA ILE A 349 -7.55 2.51 -28.67
C ILE A 349 -8.90 1.77 -28.83
N LEU A 350 -9.77 1.86 -27.82
CA LEU A 350 -11.07 1.18 -27.82
C LEU A 350 -12.08 1.76 -28.82
N GLU A 351 -11.83 2.92 -29.39
CA GLU A 351 -12.62 3.42 -30.51
C GLU A 351 -12.60 2.45 -31.70
N ASN A 352 -11.48 1.72 -31.86
CA ASN A 352 -11.28 0.71 -32.92
C ASN A 352 -11.64 -0.72 -32.44
N TYR A 353 -11.92 -0.94 -31.15
CA TYR A 353 -12.14 -2.26 -30.54
C TYR A 353 -13.31 -2.25 -29.57
N LYS A 354 -14.47 -1.71 -29.99
CA LYS A 354 -15.65 -1.50 -29.10
C LYS A 354 -16.26 -2.79 -28.56
N ASP A 355 -16.03 -3.91 -29.19
CA ASP A 355 -16.54 -5.24 -28.85
C ASP A 355 -15.47 -6.17 -28.26
N ALA A 356 -14.26 -5.66 -28.00
CA ALA A 356 -13.19 -6.44 -27.40
C ALA A 356 -13.54 -6.90 -25.98
N ASN A 357 -12.92 -7.98 -25.51
CA ASN A 357 -12.99 -8.34 -24.10
C ASN A 357 -11.96 -7.54 -23.30
N ILE A 358 -12.34 -7.05 -22.13
CA ILE A 358 -11.45 -6.32 -21.24
C ILE A 358 -11.35 -7.04 -19.92
N ILE A 359 -10.13 -7.19 -19.40
CA ILE A 359 -9.88 -7.60 -18.01
C ILE A 359 -9.37 -6.37 -17.25
N ILE A 360 -10.14 -5.90 -16.26
CA ILE A 360 -9.72 -4.83 -15.40
C ILE A 360 -8.72 -5.39 -14.38
N THR A 361 -7.51 -4.84 -14.39
CA THR A 361 -6.39 -5.27 -13.55
C THR A 361 -6.01 -4.22 -12.49
N SER A 362 -6.72 -3.10 -12.45
CA SER A 362 -6.58 -2.10 -11.40
C SER A 362 -7.51 -2.39 -10.23
N SER A 363 -6.99 -2.39 -9.00
CA SER A 363 -7.82 -2.54 -7.80
C SER A 363 -8.44 -1.23 -7.33
N LEU A 364 -7.70 -0.12 -7.45
CA LEU A 364 -8.13 1.18 -6.94
C LEU A 364 -9.07 1.93 -7.88
N PHE A 365 -9.00 1.65 -9.17
CA PHE A 365 -9.72 2.38 -10.21
C PHE A 365 -10.70 1.50 -11.00
N SER A 366 -11.06 0.31 -10.48
CA SER A 366 -11.93 -0.63 -11.19
C SER A 366 -13.29 -0.01 -11.52
N GLU A 367 -13.93 0.62 -10.54
CA GLU A 367 -15.21 1.27 -10.71
C GLU A 367 -15.13 2.44 -11.71
N GLN A 368 -14.10 3.28 -11.61
CA GLN A 368 -13.89 4.38 -12.54
C GLN A 368 -13.64 3.89 -13.97
N ILE A 369 -12.85 2.83 -14.14
CA ILE A 369 -12.61 2.21 -15.45
C ILE A 369 -13.92 1.66 -16.03
N ARG A 370 -14.73 1.01 -15.20
CA ARG A 370 -16.04 0.48 -15.59
C ARG A 370 -16.97 1.59 -16.06
N ASN A 371 -17.07 2.67 -15.28
CA ASN A 371 -17.89 3.83 -15.62
C ASN A 371 -17.42 4.50 -16.92
N ASP A 372 -16.13 4.60 -17.18
CA ASP A 372 -15.60 5.11 -18.44
C ASP A 372 -15.99 4.23 -19.62
N LEU A 373 -15.89 2.91 -19.49
CA LEU A 373 -16.32 1.98 -20.53
C LEU A 373 -17.82 2.15 -20.85
N LEU A 374 -18.64 2.24 -19.83
CA LEU A 374 -20.08 2.44 -19.95
C LEU A 374 -20.41 3.76 -20.65
N ASN A 375 -19.79 4.86 -20.23
CA ASN A 375 -20.02 6.20 -20.77
C ASN A 375 -19.55 6.34 -22.24
N ASN A 376 -18.58 5.54 -22.67
CA ASN A 376 -18.07 5.55 -24.05
C ASN A 376 -18.75 4.51 -24.96
N ASN A 377 -19.92 4.01 -24.61
CA ASN A 377 -20.69 3.04 -25.40
C ASN A 377 -19.90 1.76 -25.75
N PHE A 378 -19.08 1.31 -24.84
CA PHE A 378 -18.36 0.05 -25.00
C PHE A 378 -19.36 -1.11 -24.99
N SER A 379 -19.25 -2.01 -25.98
CA SER A 379 -20.19 -3.13 -26.16
C SER A 379 -19.58 -4.51 -25.89
N GLY A 380 -18.29 -4.55 -25.59
CA GLY A 380 -17.57 -5.78 -25.28
C GLY A 380 -17.81 -6.28 -23.85
N LYS A 381 -17.22 -7.42 -23.52
CA LYS A 381 -17.33 -8.00 -22.20
C LYS A 381 -16.26 -7.44 -21.26
N ILE A 382 -16.68 -7.13 -20.05
CA ILE A 382 -15.82 -6.61 -18.99
C ILE A 382 -15.65 -7.69 -17.92
N TYR A 383 -14.42 -7.98 -17.58
CA TYR A 383 -14.04 -8.94 -16.55
C TYR A 383 -13.16 -8.27 -15.50
N GLU A 384 -13.24 -8.73 -14.25
CA GLU A 384 -12.33 -8.34 -13.18
C GLU A 384 -11.65 -9.57 -12.61
N ILE A 385 -10.36 -9.45 -12.24
CA ILE A 385 -9.69 -10.50 -11.49
C ILE A 385 -10.16 -10.38 -10.03
N ASP A 386 -11.12 -11.21 -9.67
CA ASP A 386 -11.68 -11.29 -8.33
C ASP A 386 -11.83 -12.73 -7.88
N ARG A 387 -11.69 -12.97 -6.57
CA ARG A 387 -12.01 -14.24 -5.95
C ARG A 387 -13.09 -14.03 -4.91
N ALA A 388 -14.26 -14.63 -5.12
CA ALA A 388 -15.32 -14.65 -4.11
C ALA A 388 -14.91 -15.54 -2.91
N GLU A 389 -15.55 -15.33 -1.78
CA GLU A 389 -15.26 -15.86 -0.43
C GLU A 389 -15.01 -17.37 -0.26
N GLN A 390 -15.11 -18.17 -1.30
CA GLN A 390 -14.85 -19.61 -1.25
C GLN A 390 -13.96 -20.06 -2.41
N SER A 391 -12.65 -20.01 -2.21
CA SER A 391 -11.62 -20.83 -2.89
C SER A 391 -11.72 -21.05 -4.42
N ARG A 392 -12.38 -20.19 -5.19
CA ARG A 392 -12.40 -20.23 -6.66
C ARG A 392 -12.28 -18.81 -7.20
N ALA A 393 -11.39 -18.61 -8.15
CA ALA A 393 -11.40 -17.41 -8.97
C ALA A 393 -12.73 -17.31 -9.69
N VAL A 394 -13.56 -16.35 -9.33
CA VAL A 394 -14.81 -16.07 -10.03
C VAL A 394 -14.56 -14.85 -10.89
N MET A 395 -14.58 -15.03 -12.19
CA MET A 395 -14.68 -13.94 -13.12
C MET A 395 -16.12 -13.45 -13.11
N PHE A 396 -16.34 -12.20 -12.74
CA PHE A 396 -17.64 -11.56 -12.94
C PHE A 396 -17.74 -11.10 -14.38
N GLU A 397 -18.64 -11.73 -15.14
CA GLU A 397 -19.04 -11.27 -16.47
C GLU A 397 -20.14 -10.23 -16.28
N TYR A 398 -19.85 -8.95 -16.50
CA TYR A 398 -20.86 -7.91 -16.51
C TYR A 398 -21.51 -7.89 -17.89
N ALA A 399 -22.66 -8.53 -18.03
CA ALA A 399 -23.45 -8.42 -19.25
C ALA A 399 -24.13 -7.04 -19.29
N TYR A 400 -23.90 -6.29 -20.35
CA TYR A 400 -24.60 -5.06 -20.64
C TYR A 400 -26.09 -5.34 -20.82
N ARG A 401 -26.93 -4.97 -19.85
CA ARG A 401 -28.36 -4.82 -20.12
C ARG A 401 -28.57 -3.41 -20.68
N LYS A 402 -28.81 -3.30 -22.00
CA LYS A 402 -29.50 -2.14 -22.54
C LYS A 402 -30.82 -2.03 -21.79
N THR A 403 -30.96 -1.04 -20.91
CA THR A 403 -32.26 -0.56 -20.53
C THR A 403 -32.82 0.12 -21.75
N ALA A 404 -33.90 -0.45 -22.29
CA ALA A 404 -34.70 0.13 -23.37
C ALA A 404 -35.35 1.43 -22.90
#